data_bd3bcfae17df597bd85c061614f2c00d
#
_entry.id   bd3bcfae17df597bd85c061614f2c00d
#
_cell.length_a   1.000
_cell.length_b   1.000
_cell.length_c   1.000
_cell.angle_alpha   90.00
_cell.angle_beta   90.00
_cell.angle_gamma   90.00
#
_symmetry.space_group_name_H-M   'P 1'
#
loop_
_entity.id
_entity.type
_entity.pdbx_description
1 polymer ?
#
loop_
_entity_poly.entity_id
_entity_poly.type
_entity_poly.pdbx_seq_one_letter_code
_entity_poly.pdbx_strand_id
1 'polypeptide(L)'
;MVSGRARACGVFGVVALVAAGLVGCGGGEPADGPTPAAQSSTSLPSSDAGGSDGGGASDGGGEESSRTANLPPENAALEAPDFKDYTGIKYETEQGAQETVRFFFDAMYYGYATGDVSPFQRVVDESACEGCAKIINDVGMWKTSGSYLTPSKNTTLALERMQDEDSYRGRTPIYYSFERSAAVKKTLDGKSENFPQQKYEASALLAWQNDHWEVVAVSWRKMAADE
;
A
#
# COMPACT_ATOMS: atom_id res chain seq x y z
N MET A 1 50.23 32.10 5.16
CA MET A 1 50.20 31.72 3.74
C MET A 1 48.83 31.12 3.50
N VAL A 2 47.79 31.86 3.23
CA VAL A 2 47.30 32.54 2.03
C VAL A 2 47.26 31.62 0.81
N SER A 3 46.05 31.17 0.47
CA SER A 3 45.48 31.00 -0.88
C SER A 3 44.15 30.22 -0.71
N GLY A 4 42.95 30.64 -0.88
CA GLY A 4 42.36 31.66 -1.73
C GLY A 4 42.06 31.11 -3.11
N ARG A 5 40.87 30.49 -3.32
CA ARG A 5 40.20 30.50 -4.65
C ARG A 5 38.70 30.37 -4.53
N ALA A 6 38.09 31.44 -4.94
CA ALA A 6 36.64 31.59 -5.19
C ALA A 6 36.31 31.26 -6.67
N ARG A 7 34.99 31.26 -6.95
CA ARG A 7 34.28 31.33 -8.26
C ARG A 7 33.86 29.96 -8.82
N ALA A 8 32.66 29.75 -9.31
CA ALA A 8 31.85 30.63 -10.17
C ALA A 8 30.36 30.35 -10.04
N CYS A 9 29.60 31.44 -10.12
CA CYS A 9 28.16 31.49 -10.45
C CYS A 9 27.89 30.92 -11.85
N GLY A 10 26.81 30.18 -11.99
CA GLY A 10 26.21 29.84 -13.27
C GLY A 10 24.70 30.13 -13.20
N VAL A 11 24.34 31.32 -13.67
CA VAL A 11 22.97 31.77 -13.97
C VAL A 11 22.69 31.39 -15.43
N PHE A 12 21.45 31.15 -15.75
CA PHE A 12 20.73 30.99 -17.03
C PHE A 12 19.97 29.68 -17.07
N GLY A 13 18.66 29.61 -17.39
CA GLY A 13 17.88 30.51 -18.19
C GLY A 13 16.39 30.22 -18.01
N VAL A 14 15.70 31.27 -18.09
CA VAL A 14 14.24 31.40 -18.22
C VAL A 14 13.84 30.91 -19.62
N VAL A 15 12.82 30.08 -19.74
CA VAL A 15 12.01 30.01 -20.95
C VAL A 15 10.55 29.99 -20.56
N ALA A 16 9.88 30.94 -21.13
CA ALA A 16 8.51 31.36 -20.98
C ALA A 16 7.51 30.52 -21.79
N LEU A 17 6.29 30.45 -21.27
CA LEU A 17 4.99 30.63 -21.92
C LEU A 17 4.72 29.97 -23.27
N VAL A 18 3.67 29.14 -23.33
CA VAL A 18 2.58 29.35 -24.30
C VAL A 18 1.24 28.97 -23.67
N ALA A 19 0.36 29.93 -23.62
CA ALA A 19 -1.08 29.80 -23.37
C ALA A 19 -1.80 29.69 -24.73
N ALA A 20 -2.94 29.08 -24.75
CA ALA A 20 -4.12 29.20 -25.63
C ALA A 20 -4.72 27.82 -25.91
N GLY A 21 -6.00 27.58 -25.91
CA GLY A 21 -7.24 28.31 -26.02
C GLY A 21 -8.39 27.36 -25.76
N LEU A 22 -9.34 27.77 -25.13
CA LEU A 22 -10.73 28.11 -25.45
C LEU A 22 -11.59 27.09 -26.24
N VAL A 23 -12.72 26.79 -25.57
CA VAL A 23 -14.12 26.79 -26.04
C VAL A 23 -14.69 25.48 -26.59
N GLY A 24 -15.73 25.02 -25.89
CA GLY A 24 -16.69 24.04 -26.37
C GLY A 24 -17.88 23.96 -25.42
N CYS A 25 -18.80 24.94 -25.51
CA CYS A 25 -20.15 24.83 -24.97
C CYS A 25 -20.94 23.77 -25.75
N GLY A 26 -21.72 22.94 -25.03
CA GLY A 26 -22.74 22.11 -25.63
C GLY A 26 -23.71 21.67 -24.54
N GLY A 27 -24.75 22.46 -24.35
CA GLY A 27 -25.91 22.18 -23.51
C GLY A 27 -26.83 21.13 -24.13
N GLY A 28 -27.56 20.44 -23.31
CA GLY A 28 -28.65 19.55 -23.69
C GLY A 28 -29.35 19.02 -22.44
N GLU A 29 -30.39 19.68 -22.05
CA GLU A 29 -31.44 19.31 -21.07
C GLU A 29 -32.65 18.75 -21.81
N PRO A 30 -33.71 18.27 -21.12
CA PRO A 30 -33.89 16.97 -20.48
C PRO A 30 -35.07 16.20 -21.15
N ALA A 31 -35.25 14.96 -20.82
CA ALA A 31 -36.51 14.26 -21.14
C ALA A 31 -36.97 13.39 -19.96
N ASP A 32 -38.20 13.72 -19.53
CA ASP A 32 -39.02 13.08 -18.53
C ASP A 32 -39.39 11.60 -18.79
N GLY A 33 -39.45 10.85 -17.69
CA GLY A 33 -40.38 9.83 -17.25
C GLY A 33 -40.76 8.64 -18.15
N PRO A 34 -41.43 7.58 -17.64
CA PRO A 34 -42.01 7.39 -16.30
C PRO A 34 -41.67 6.01 -15.68
N THR A 35 -41.86 5.92 -14.38
CA THR A 35 -42.08 4.69 -13.61
C THR A 35 -43.40 4.00 -14.06
N PRO A 36 -43.48 2.64 -14.07
CA PRO A 36 -44.27 2.07 -13.00
C PRO A 36 -43.91 0.64 -12.52
N ALA A 37 -44.29 0.46 -11.27
CA ALA A 37 -44.97 -0.68 -10.67
C ALA A 37 -44.21 -1.94 -10.27
N ALA A 38 -44.31 -2.14 -8.98
CA ALA A 38 -44.06 -3.33 -8.19
C ALA A 38 -44.84 -4.57 -8.70
N GLN A 39 -44.18 -5.71 -8.56
CA GLN A 39 -44.92 -6.97 -8.28
C GLN A 39 -44.16 -7.83 -7.28
N SER A 40 -44.80 -7.98 -6.17
CA SER A 40 -44.50 -8.96 -5.12
C SER A 40 -44.80 -10.37 -5.63
N SER A 41 -43.95 -11.33 -5.31
CA SER A 41 -44.39 -12.71 -5.20
C SER A 41 -43.56 -13.41 -4.14
N THR A 42 -44.24 -13.65 -3.06
CA THR A 42 -43.98 -14.53 -1.93
C THR A 42 -43.94 -15.99 -2.37
N SER A 43 -42.96 -16.76 -1.92
CA SER A 43 -43.18 -18.15 -1.52
C SER A 43 -41.96 -18.73 -0.79
N LEU A 44 -42.09 -18.97 0.48
CA LEU A 44 -41.50 -20.07 1.26
C LEU A 44 -42.57 -21.20 1.28
N PRO A 45 -42.32 -22.47 1.64
CA PRO A 45 -41.33 -22.94 2.60
C PRO A 45 -40.76 -24.36 2.32
N SER A 46 -39.99 -24.80 3.31
CA SER A 46 -39.84 -26.15 3.91
C SER A 46 -38.51 -26.86 3.70
N SER A 47 -37.80 -26.88 4.79
CA SER A 47 -37.21 -28.02 5.53
C SER A 47 -36.97 -29.32 4.76
N ASP A 48 -35.74 -29.82 4.75
CA ASP A 48 -35.47 -31.07 5.48
C ASP A 48 -33.97 -31.27 5.77
N ALA A 49 -33.74 -31.99 6.80
CA ALA A 49 -32.48 -32.27 7.47
C ALA A 49 -31.70 -33.38 6.75
N GLY A 50 -30.39 -33.40 6.95
CA GLY A 50 -29.65 -34.67 6.86
C GLY A 50 -28.21 -34.57 6.40
N GLY A 51 -27.23 -34.62 7.32
CA GLY A 51 -26.18 -35.62 7.30
C GLY A 51 -24.89 -35.34 6.55
N SER A 52 -23.86 -35.16 7.31
CA SER A 52 -22.55 -35.82 7.22
C SER A 52 -21.56 -35.55 6.08
N ASP A 53 -20.38 -35.11 6.52
CA ASP A 53 -19.04 -35.50 6.08
C ASP A 53 -18.67 -35.38 4.59
N GLY A 54 -17.69 -34.56 4.34
CA GLY A 54 -16.97 -34.58 3.09
C GLY A 54 -16.12 -33.31 2.93
N GLY A 55 -14.84 -33.43 3.27
CA GLY A 55 -13.85 -32.42 2.89
C GLY A 55 -13.88 -32.18 1.39
N GLY A 56 -14.62 -31.15 0.98
CA GLY A 56 -14.67 -30.68 -0.38
C GLY A 56 -13.64 -29.59 -0.58
N ALA A 57 -12.59 -29.87 -1.33
CA ALA A 57 -11.83 -28.83 -2.00
C ALA A 57 -12.85 -27.97 -2.77
N SER A 58 -13.00 -26.72 -2.38
CA SER A 58 -13.84 -25.77 -3.09
C SER A 58 -13.12 -25.38 -4.37
N ASP A 59 -13.44 -26.07 -5.45
CA ASP A 59 -13.25 -25.58 -6.82
C ASP A 59 -14.21 -24.41 -7.03
N GLY A 60 -13.84 -23.25 -6.53
CA GLY A 60 -14.49 -21.98 -6.83
C GLY A 60 -13.85 -21.35 -8.05
N GLY A 61 -14.60 -21.36 -9.15
CA GLY A 61 -14.16 -20.86 -10.46
C GLY A 61 -13.72 -19.42 -10.46
N GLY A 62 -12.63 -19.16 -11.17
CA GLY A 62 -12.48 -18.08 -12.13
C GLY A 62 -12.33 -16.64 -11.65
N GLU A 63 -11.95 -16.34 -10.42
CA GLU A 63 -11.29 -15.08 -10.11
C GLU A 63 -9.77 -15.32 -10.10
N GLU A 64 -9.02 -14.59 -10.94
CA GLU A 64 -7.55 -14.64 -10.88
C GLU A 64 -7.15 -14.40 -9.43
N SER A 65 -6.55 -15.40 -8.80
CA SER A 65 -6.10 -15.29 -7.41
C SER A 65 -5.29 -14.04 -7.23
N SER A 66 -5.62 -13.20 -6.24
CA SER A 66 -4.83 -12.02 -5.87
C SER A 66 -3.38 -12.39 -5.55
N ARG A 67 -3.11 -13.65 -5.21
CA ARG A 67 -1.81 -14.17 -4.77
C ARG A 67 -1.00 -14.80 -5.91
N THR A 68 0.31 -14.88 -5.71
CA THR A 68 1.23 -15.65 -6.55
C THR A 68 0.83 -17.12 -6.58
N ALA A 69 0.88 -17.74 -7.75
CA ALA A 69 0.59 -19.18 -7.89
C ALA A 69 1.68 -20.05 -7.23
N ASN A 70 1.31 -21.21 -6.71
CA ASN A 70 2.22 -22.21 -6.16
C ASN A 70 3.14 -21.69 -5.03
N LEU A 71 2.64 -20.79 -4.19
CA LEU A 71 3.35 -20.38 -2.99
C LEU A 71 3.62 -21.59 -2.06
N PRO A 72 4.77 -21.62 -1.38
CA PRO A 72 5.01 -22.63 -0.35
C PRO A 72 4.01 -22.48 0.81
N PRO A 73 3.78 -23.56 1.59
CA PRO A 73 2.75 -23.57 2.64
C PRO A 73 2.87 -22.40 3.63
N GLU A 74 4.07 -22.03 4.02
CA GLU A 74 4.33 -20.92 4.95
C GLU A 74 3.91 -19.56 4.39
N ASN A 75 4.05 -19.32 3.09
CA ASN A 75 3.58 -18.10 2.44
C ASN A 75 2.07 -18.16 2.16
N ALA A 76 1.58 -19.32 1.75
CA ALA A 76 0.15 -19.53 1.50
C ALA A 76 -0.70 -19.37 2.77
N ALA A 77 -0.14 -19.73 3.94
CA ALA A 77 -0.78 -19.60 5.25
C ALA A 77 -0.73 -18.18 5.84
N LEU A 78 -0.01 -17.24 5.21
CA LEU A 78 0.03 -15.87 5.73
C LEU A 78 -1.35 -15.22 5.67
N GLU A 79 -1.78 -14.68 6.80
CA GLU A 79 -2.99 -13.85 6.86
C GLU A 79 -2.66 -12.41 6.46
N ALA A 80 -3.58 -11.78 5.73
CA ALA A 80 -3.47 -10.38 5.38
C ALA A 80 -3.55 -9.52 6.65
N PRO A 81 -2.74 -8.43 6.75
CA PRO A 81 -2.89 -7.47 7.82
C PRO A 81 -4.33 -6.95 7.90
N ASP A 82 -4.91 -6.94 9.10
CA ASP A 82 -6.28 -6.47 9.34
C ASP A 82 -6.24 -5.21 10.24
N PHE A 83 -7.03 -4.21 9.90
CA PHE A 83 -7.14 -2.97 10.69
C PHE A 83 -7.50 -3.18 12.15
N LYS A 84 -8.14 -4.31 12.50
CA LYS A 84 -8.45 -4.65 13.92
C LYS A 84 -7.20 -4.77 14.80
N ASP A 85 -6.05 -5.09 14.18
CA ASP A 85 -4.77 -5.29 14.89
C ASP A 85 -3.96 -3.99 15.03
N TYR A 86 -4.52 -2.86 14.53
CA TYR A 86 -3.90 -1.53 14.53
C TYR A 86 -4.80 -0.53 15.25
N THR A 87 -4.55 -0.36 16.55
CA THR A 87 -5.43 0.42 17.44
C THR A 87 -5.54 1.87 16.99
N GLY A 88 -6.76 2.31 16.66
CA GLY A 88 -7.02 3.71 16.29
C GLY A 88 -6.84 4.04 14.81
N ILE A 89 -6.42 3.10 13.97
CA ILE A 89 -6.17 3.33 12.53
C ILE A 89 -7.34 3.98 11.77
N LYS A 90 -8.57 3.77 12.24
CA LYS A 90 -9.81 4.28 11.63
C LYS A 90 -10.22 5.68 12.10
N TYR A 91 -9.39 6.35 12.89
CA TYR A 91 -9.72 7.66 13.46
C TYR A 91 -8.72 8.72 12.99
N GLU A 92 -9.23 9.94 12.78
CA GLU A 92 -8.42 11.13 12.49
C GLU A 92 -7.66 11.59 13.75
N THR A 93 -6.68 10.81 14.16
CA THR A 93 -5.85 11.06 15.33
C THR A 93 -4.38 10.80 15.00
N GLU A 94 -3.47 11.33 15.82
CA GLU A 94 -2.05 11.04 15.70
C GLU A 94 -1.77 9.54 15.77
N GLN A 95 -2.41 8.85 16.71
CA GLN A 95 -2.30 7.40 16.82
C GLN A 95 -2.80 6.70 15.55
N GLY A 96 -3.90 7.16 14.95
CA GLY A 96 -4.40 6.60 13.70
C GLY A 96 -3.40 6.76 12.55
N ALA A 97 -2.75 7.92 12.44
CA ALA A 97 -1.70 8.14 11.46
C ALA A 97 -0.48 7.24 11.69
N GLN A 98 -0.04 7.11 12.94
CA GLN A 98 1.06 6.22 13.34
C GLN A 98 0.76 4.76 12.98
N GLU A 99 -0.42 4.26 13.35
CA GLU A 99 -0.83 2.88 13.06
C GLU A 99 -1.00 2.63 11.56
N THR A 100 -1.37 3.65 10.79
CA THR A 100 -1.41 3.56 9.33
C THR A 100 0.00 3.34 8.74
N VAL A 101 1.03 4.01 9.27
CA VAL A 101 2.41 3.79 8.81
C VAL A 101 2.89 2.37 9.18
N ARG A 102 2.57 1.88 10.37
CA ARG A 102 2.89 0.50 10.76
C ARG A 102 2.20 -0.50 9.84
N PHE A 103 0.90 -0.33 9.60
CA PHE A 103 0.13 -1.15 8.66
C PHE A 103 0.72 -1.11 7.25
N PHE A 104 1.12 0.07 6.76
CA PHE A 104 1.73 0.26 5.44
C PHE A 104 2.93 -0.69 5.24
N PHE A 105 3.87 -0.71 6.18
CA PHE A 105 5.04 -1.57 6.05
C PHE A 105 4.71 -3.06 6.20
N ASP A 106 3.80 -3.43 7.09
CA ASP A 106 3.35 -4.81 7.24
C ASP A 106 2.63 -5.31 5.97
N ALA A 107 1.76 -4.47 5.38
CA ALA A 107 1.06 -4.77 4.14
C ALA A 107 2.00 -4.83 2.92
N MET A 108 3.03 -3.97 2.89
CA MET A 108 4.06 -4.01 1.86
C MET A 108 4.80 -5.36 1.87
N TYR A 109 5.27 -5.81 3.01
CA TYR A 109 5.99 -7.08 3.11
C TYR A 109 5.06 -8.28 2.88
N TYR A 110 3.80 -8.20 3.30
CA TYR A 110 2.79 -9.19 2.95
C TYR A 110 2.62 -9.30 1.42
N GLY A 111 2.55 -8.16 0.72
CA GLY A 111 2.48 -8.11 -0.73
C GLY A 111 3.67 -8.82 -1.40
N TYR A 112 4.90 -8.53 -0.98
CA TYR A 112 6.09 -9.22 -1.49
C TYR A 112 6.12 -10.72 -1.14
N ALA A 113 5.52 -11.13 -0.03
CA ALA A 113 5.47 -12.53 0.37
C ALA A 113 4.38 -13.32 -0.36
N THR A 114 3.29 -12.69 -0.77
CA THR A 114 2.11 -13.37 -1.30
C THR A 114 1.72 -12.97 -2.72
N GLY A 115 2.18 -11.83 -3.20
CA GLY A 115 1.74 -11.22 -4.45
C GLY A 115 0.44 -10.42 -4.34
N ASP A 116 -0.21 -10.39 -3.17
CA ASP A 116 -1.46 -9.68 -2.94
C ASP A 116 -1.21 -8.28 -2.37
N VAL A 117 -1.46 -7.26 -3.17
CA VAL A 117 -1.28 -5.86 -2.80
C VAL A 117 -2.54 -5.22 -2.22
N SER A 118 -3.67 -5.93 -2.17
CA SER A 118 -4.95 -5.36 -1.74
C SER A 118 -4.92 -4.71 -0.35
N PRO A 119 -4.25 -5.29 0.67
CA PRO A 119 -4.13 -4.61 1.96
C PRO A 119 -3.32 -3.31 1.86
N PHE A 120 -2.25 -3.30 1.08
CA PHE A 120 -1.40 -2.14 0.89
C PHE A 120 -2.14 -0.97 0.22
N GLN A 121 -2.92 -1.26 -0.82
CA GLN A 121 -3.72 -0.27 -1.56
C GLN A 121 -4.78 0.43 -0.69
N ARG A 122 -5.16 -0.16 0.44
CA ARG A 122 -6.15 0.45 1.36
C ARG A 122 -5.63 1.68 2.11
N VAL A 123 -4.33 1.90 2.14
CA VAL A 123 -3.69 2.96 2.94
C VAL A 123 -2.75 3.83 2.12
N VAL A 124 -2.84 3.80 0.80
CA VAL A 124 -1.99 4.59 -0.07
C VAL A 124 -2.80 5.39 -1.09
N ASP A 125 -2.40 6.62 -1.33
CA ASP A 125 -2.83 7.37 -2.51
C ASP A 125 -1.83 7.12 -3.64
N GLU A 126 -2.15 6.19 -4.54
CA GLU A 126 -1.28 5.82 -5.66
C GLU A 126 -0.96 7.00 -6.58
N SER A 127 -1.88 7.97 -6.67
CA SER A 127 -1.73 9.13 -7.54
C SER A 127 -0.76 10.17 -6.96
N ALA A 128 -0.68 10.27 -5.65
CA ALA A 128 0.19 11.19 -4.94
C ALA A 128 1.53 10.56 -4.52
N CYS A 129 1.54 9.25 -4.28
CA CYS A 129 2.70 8.51 -3.79
C CYS A 129 3.38 7.69 -4.89
N GLU A 130 4.30 8.32 -5.63
CA GLU A 130 5.07 7.62 -6.68
C GLU A 130 5.80 6.38 -6.15
N GLY A 131 6.38 6.45 -4.95
CA GLY A 131 7.02 5.31 -4.29
C GLY A 131 6.06 4.17 -4.01
N CYS A 132 4.80 4.47 -3.66
CA CYS A 132 3.76 3.46 -3.43
C CYS A 132 3.35 2.78 -4.73
N ALA A 133 3.12 3.54 -5.80
CA ALA A 133 2.82 3.00 -7.12
C ALA A 133 3.95 2.07 -7.62
N LYS A 134 5.21 2.45 -7.36
CA LYS A 134 6.35 1.60 -7.68
C LYS A 134 6.33 0.28 -6.92
N ILE A 135 6.00 0.27 -5.62
CA ILE A 135 5.89 -0.95 -4.82
C ILE A 135 4.82 -1.88 -5.41
N ILE A 136 3.64 -1.34 -5.77
CA ILE A 136 2.54 -2.11 -6.37
C ILE A 136 3.00 -2.77 -7.67
N ASN A 137 3.67 -2.02 -8.54
CA ASN A 137 4.23 -2.53 -9.77
C ASN A 137 5.28 -3.62 -9.53
N ASP A 138 6.21 -3.40 -8.59
CA ASP A 138 7.25 -4.36 -8.26
C ASP A 138 6.66 -5.69 -7.74
N VAL A 139 5.65 -5.64 -6.86
CA VAL A 139 4.93 -6.82 -6.39
C VAL A 139 4.21 -7.53 -7.55
N GLY A 140 3.58 -6.78 -8.45
CA GLY A 140 2.94 -7.33 -9.65
C GLY A 140 3.94 -8.06 -10.56
N MET A 141 5.13 -7.51 -10.76
CA MET A 141 6.20 -8.17 -11.50
C MET A 141 6.70 -9.44 -10.79
N TRP A 142 6.84 -9.42 -9.46
CA TRP A 142 7.21 -10.59 -8.69
C TRP A 142 6.15 -11.69 -8.80
N LYS A 143 4.88 -11.32 -8.64
CA LYS A 143 3.75 -12.24 -8.81
C LYS A 143 3.80 -12.92 -10.18
N THR A 144 3.95 -12.16 -11.24
CA THR A 144 4.01 -12.66 -12.62
C THR A 144 5.21 -13.59 -12.85
N SER A 145 6.36 -13.28 -12.24
CA SER A 145 7.57 -14.10 -12.33
C SER A 145 7.60 -15.30 -11.37
N GLY A 146 6.56 -15.49 -10.55
CA GLY A 146 6.53 -16.53 -9.51
C GLY A 146 7.55 -16.30 -8.40
N SER A 147 8.03 -15.06 -8.24
CA SER A 147 8.96 -14.69 -7.17
C SER A 147 8.19 -14.32 -5.91
N TYR A 148 8.79 -14.57 -4.76
CA TYR A 148 8.23 -14.21 -3.46
C TYR A 148 9.32 -13.98 -2.41
N LEU A 149 8.97 -13.28 -1.34
CA LEU A 149 9.80 -13.17 -0.15
C LEU A 149 9.32 -14.19 0.88
N THR A 150 10.23 -14.89 1.55
CA THR A 150 9.82 -15.72 2.70
C THR A 150 9.20 -14.85 3.78
N PRO A 151 8.32 -15.38 4.64
CA PRO A 151 7.68 -14.61 5.68
C PRO A 151 8.67 -13.82 6.51
N SER A 152 8.40 -12.54 6.70
CA SER A 152 9.20 -11.63 7.52
C SER A 152 8.30 -10.83 8.45
N LYS A 153 8.87 -10.38 9.57
CA LYS A 153 8.16 -9.63 10.59
C LYS A 153 8.87 -8.31 10.88
N ASN A 154 8.10 -7.25 11.01
CA ASN A 154 8.59 -5.95 11.46
C ASN A 154 8.41 -5.84 12.97
N THR A 155 9.44 -5.39 13.67
CA THR A 155 9.40 -5.02 15.08
C THR A 155 9.58 -3.53 15.18
N THR A 156 8.60 -2.82 15.71
CA THR A 156 8.65 -1.37 15.92
C THR A 156 9.73 -1.03 16.94
N LEU A 157 10.62 -0.09 16.61
CA LEU A 157 11.63 0.48 17.50
C LEU A 157 11.21 1.87 17.97
N ALA A 158 10.71 2.72 17.07
CA ALA A 158 10.11 4.02 17.37
C ALA A 158 9.02 4.34 16.35
N LEU A 159 7.98 5.06 16.79
CA LEU A 159 6.87 5.49 15.96
C LEU A 159 6.33 6.79 16.51
N GLU A 160 6.64 7.91 15.85
CA GLU A 160 6.48 9.24 16.39
C GLU A 160 5.95 10.21 15.34
N ARG A 161 5.12 11.17 15.76
CA ARG A 161 4.80 12.32 14.94
C ARG A 161 6.00 13.27 14.89
N MET A 162 6.40 13.66 13.70
CA MET A 162 7.41 14.69 13.51
C MET A 162 6.81 16.08 13.68
N GLN A 163 7.66 17.09 13.83
CA GLN A 163 7.21 18.49 13.84
C GLN A 163 6.65 18.89 12.47
N ASP A 164 5.59 19.68 12.50
CA ASP A 164 5.00 20.19 11.28
C ASP A 164 5.93 21.23 10.62
N GLU A 165 6.04 21.15 9.31
CA GLU A 165 6.77 22.09 8.48
C GLU A 165 5.89 22.59 7.33
N ASP A 166 6.09 23.83 6.90
CA ASP A 166 5.33 24.42 5.77
C ASP A 166 5.47 23.59 4.48
N SER A 167 6.60 22.90 4.33
CA SER A 167 6.86 22.00 3.20
C SER A 167 5.91 20.81 3.14
N TYR A 168 5.31 20.41 4.25
CA TYR A 168 4.38 19.28 4.31
C TYR A 168 2.95 19.63 3.86
N ARG A 169 2.66 20.93 3.67
CA ARG A 169 1.38 21.39 3.11
C ARG A 169 0.14 20.87 3.85
N GLY A 170 0.17 20.88 5.19
CA GLY A 170 -0.94 20.43 6.03
C GLY A 170 -1.10 18.91 6.12
N ARG A 171 -0.10 18.14 5.70
CA ARG A 171 -0.04 16.68 5.87
C ARG A 171 0.59 16.33 7.20
N THR A 172 0.24 15.17 7.73
CA THR A 172 0.76 14.68 9.01
C THR A 172 2.06 13.89 8.78
N PRO A 173 3.20 14.38 9.28
CA PRO A 173 4.48 13.70 9.13
C PRO A 173 4.68 12.70 10.26
N ILE A 174 5.02 11.45 9.91
CA ILE A 174 5.30 10.37 10.86
C ILE A 174 6.70 9.82 10.60
N TYR A 175 7.50 9.74 11.66
CA TYR A 175 8.74 8.97 11.70
C TYR A 175 8.46 7.56 12.19
N TYR A 176 9.05 6.58 11.54
CA TYR A 176 8.96 5.18 11.91
C TYR A 176 10.32 4.51 11.80
N SER A 177 10.79 3.94 12.90
CA SER A 177 11.94 3.04 12.84
C SER A 177 11.54 1.64 13.26
N PHE A 178 12.05 0.66 12.55
CA PHE A 178 11.69 -0.74 12.76
C PHE A 178 12.82 -1.67 12.37
N GLU A 179 12.77 -2.85 12.93
CA GLU A 179 13.65 -3.94 12.56
C GLU A 179 12.86 -5.00 11.81
N ARG A 180 13.29 -5.31 10.58
CA ARG A 180 12.74 -6.41 9.81
C ARG A 180 13.58 -7.66 10.06
N SER A 181 12.92 -8.77 10.39
CA SER A 181 13.58 -10.08 10.51
C SER A 181 14.23 -10.51 9.18
N ALA A 182 15.17 -11.42 9.24
CA ALA A 182 15.77 -11.98 8.03
C ALA A 182 14.71 -12.59 7.11
N ALA A 183 14.93 -12.46 5.80
CA ALA A 183 14.06 -13.01 4.77
C ALA A 183 14.89 -13.46 3.56
N VAL A 184 14.30 -14.27 2.69
CA VAL A 184 14.92 -14.74 1.46
C VAL A 184 13.98 -14.49 0.30
N LYS A 185 14.43 -13.79 -0.72
CA LYS A 185 13.73 -13.77 -2.00
C LYS A 185 13.97 -15.09 -2.70
N LYS A 186 12.91 -15.70 -3.16
CA LYS A 186 12.92 -16.90 -3.99
C LYS A 186 12.36 -16.57 -5.36
N THR A 187 12.91 -17.19 -6.37
CA THR A 187 12.45 -17.07 -7.76
C THR A 187 12.07 -18.44 -8.30
N LEU A 188 11.23 -18.48 -9.33
CA LEU A 188 10.74 -19.72 -9.93
C LEU A 188 11.89 -20.59 -10.50
N ASP A 189 12.98 -19.96 -10.98
CA ASP A 189 14.17 -20.66 -11.48
C ASP A 189 15.11 -21.18 -10.37
N GLY A 190 14.66 -21.12 -9.11
CA GLY A 190 15.37 -21.66 -7.94
C GLY A 190 16.46 -20.76 -7.38
N LYS A 191 16.66 -19.55 -7.91
CA LYS A 191 17.61 -18.59 -7.33
C LYS A 191 17.10 -18.06 -6.01
N SER A 192 18.04 -17.66 -5.16
CA SER A 192 17.76 -17.10 -3.84
C SER A 192 18.64 -15.90 -3.57
N GLU A 193 18.04 -14.87 -3.00
CA GLU A 193 18.74 -13.68 -2.51
C GLU A 193 18.43 -13.50 -1.03
N ASN A 194 19.47 -13.44 -0.21
CA ASN A 194 19.33 -13.33 1.23
C ASN A 194 19.24 -11.87 1.65
N PHE A 195 18.24 -11.55 2.45
CA PHE A 195 18.07 -10.27 3.13
C PHE A 195 18.26 -10.52 4.63
N PRO A 196 19.41 -10.15 5.21
CA PRO A 196 19.62 -10.31 6.64
C PRO A 196 18.64 -9.48 7.45
N GLN A 197 18.52 -9.77 8.72
CA GLN A 197 17.85 -8.89 9.68
C GLN A 197 18.43 -7.48 9.58
N GLN A 198 17.58 -6.47 9.52
CA GLN A 198 18.00 -5.12 9.21
C GLN A 198 17.09 -4.08 9.86
N LYS A 199 17.70 -3.08 10.49
CA LYS A 199 17.00 -1.90 10.99
C LYS A 199 16.79 -0.88 9.86
N TYR A 200 15.62 -0.25 9.86
CA TYR A 200 15.22 0.79 8.92
C TYR A 200 14.70 1.99 9.67
N GLU A 201 14.86 3.15 9.07
CA GLU A 201 14.13 4.35 9.42
C GLU A 201 13.35 4.86 8.21
N ALA A 202 12.17 5.36 8.46
CA ALA A 202 11.25 5.86 7.45
C ALA A 202 10.64 7.18 7.89
N SER A 203 10.31 8.01 6.91
CA SER A 203 9.49 9.20 7.06
C SER A 203 8.33 9.09 6.08
N ALA A 204 7.10 9.23 6.59
CA ALA A 204 5.89 9.19 5.79
C ALA A 204 5.09 10.49 5.98
N LEU A 205 4.48 10.98 4.91
CA LEU A 205 3.48 12.04 4.96
C LEU A 205 2.12 11.42 4.69
N LEU A 206 1.16 11.73 5.56
CA LEU A 206 -0.20 11.20 5.48
C LEU A 206 -1.21 12.33 5.29
N ALA A 207 -2.28 12.02 4.59
CA ALA A 207 -3.47 12.85 4.49
C ALA A 207 -4.66 12.08 5.06
N TRP A 208 -5.54 12.77 5.79
CA TRP A 208 -6.85 12.25 6.15
C TRP A 208 -7.82 12.62 5.04
N GLN A 209 -8.37 11.62 4.36
CA GLN A 209 -9.34 11.83 3.30
C GLN A 209 -10.25 10.60 3.17
N ASN A 210 -11.48 10.79 2.73
CA ASN A 210 -12.47 9.72 2.60
C ASN A 210 -12.64 8.86 3.87
N ASP A 211 -12.60 9.52 5.05
CA ASP A 211 -12.72 8.88 6.36
C ASP A 211 -11.64 7.83 6.69
N HIS A 212 -10.44 7.98 6.12
CA HIS A 212 -9.27 7.18 6.49
C HIS A 212 -7.95 7.90 6.21
N TRP A 213 -6.87 7.40 6.79
CA TRP A 213 -5.52 7.87 6.53
C TRP A 213 -4.95 7.23 5.27
N GLU A 214 -4.34 8.05 4.42
CA GLU A 214 -3.60 7.59 3.25
C GLU A 214 -2.17 8.13 3.27
N VAL A 215 -1.22 7.26 2.96
CA VAL A 215 0.19 7.64 2.73
C VAL A 215 0.30 8.29 1.36
N VAL A 216 0.68 9.56 1.34
CA VAL A 216 0.83 10.36 0.12
C VAL A 216 2.29 10.57 -0.27
N ALA A 217 3.22 10.31 0.63
CA ALA A 217 4.65 10.24 0.34
C ALA A 217 5.34 9.40 1.41
N VAL A 218 6.37 8.66 1.02
CA VAL A 218 7.18 7.87 1.93
C VAL A 218 8.61 7.76 1.42
N SER A 219 9.55 7.80 2.35
CA SER A 219 10.95 7.47 2.11
C SER A 219 11.48 6.61 3.25
N TRP A 220 12.38 5.69 2.97
CA TRP A 220 13.04 4.89 4.00
C TRP A 220 14.45 4.53 3.59
N ARG A 221 15.28 4.26 4.58
CA ARG A 221 16.66 3.80 4.38
C ARG A 221 17.06 2.78 5.42
N LYS A 222 18.07 1.98 5.10
CA LYS A 222 18.72 1.10 6.06
C LYS A 222 19.50 1.96 7.07
N MET A 223 19.37 1.62 8.33
CA MET A 223 20.25 2.18 9.36
C MET A 223 21.62 1.50 9.26
N ALA A 224 22.68 2.25 9.54
CA ALA A 224 23.99 1.66 9.68
C ALA A 224 23.96 0.62 10.82
N ALA A 225 24.74 -0.45 10.69
CA ALA A 225 24.94 -1.34 11.81
C ALA A 225 25.64 -0.53 12.91
N ASP A 226 25.13 -0.63 14.14
CA ASP A 226 25.82 -0.05 15.30
C ASP A 226 27.15 -0.81 15.42
N GLU A 227 28.28 -0.09 15.27
CA GLU A 227 29.63 -0.60 15.50
C GLU A 227 29.88 -0.85 16.99
#